data_8ca5f66a69eebf7f1f5a1102257aafd2
#
_entry.id   8ca5f66a69eebf7f1f5a1102257aafd2
#
_cell.length_a   1.000
_cell.length_b   1.000
_cell.length_c   1.000
_cell.angle_alpha   90.00
_cell.angle_beta   90.00
_cell.angle_gamma   90.00
#
_symmetry.space_group_name_H-M   'P 1'
#
loop_
_entity.id
_entity.type
_entity.pdbx_description
1 polymer ?
#
loop_
_entity_poly.entity_id
_entity_poly.type
_entity_poly.pdbx_seq_one_letter_code
_entity_poly.pdbx_strand_id
1 'polypeptide(L)'
;MKILLTAPIAHWSARYFPDHLLERLAKLGELRLNETGEQLSREDVAKMISDVDVVLTHWGSIQYDAEMLDKAPNLKVIAHCAGTVAHIASEESYKRGIQTLSANPIMCKYVAEWTLGAIINGLREFRRQDKIMRDGLWHRSSDVTRSLFDITVGLVGMGAIGRILLDLLAPFGCQVLIYDPFINEDALAKWPNARLASFEEVMHCPVVSLHASKTPQTYHMINAESLAMMPDGGLLINSARAALIDTEALIAELQSGRISAALDVFDKERCAQDERLLACVDNTLLQSHMAAVPAGACMTEAIVEDLERFANGEPMVNTVSVERFRLMTQE
;
A
#
# COMPACT_ATOMS: atom_id res chain seq x y z
N MET A 1 -18.09 17.76 19.83
CA MET A 1 -18.11 17.02 18.57
C MET A 1 -18.57 15.60 18.88
N LYS A 2 -19.37 14.95 18.01
CA LYS A 2 -19.79 13.55 18.17
C LYS A 2 -19.04 12.68 17.15
N ILE A 3 -18.32 11.72 17.66
CA ILE A 3 -17.42 10.85 16.87
C ILE A 3 -17.95 9.41 16.94
N LEU A 4 -18.15 8.77 15.79
CA LEU A 4 -18.50 7.36 15.69
C LEU A 4 -17.31 6.57 15.13
N LEU A 5 -16.71 5.68 15.92
CA LEU A 5 -15.72 4.72 15.46
C LEU A 5 -16.43 3.45 14.99
N THR A 6 -16.36 3.16 13.70
CA THR A 6 -17.08 2.02 13.08
C THR A 6 -16.27 0.73 13.07
N ALA A 7 -14.95 0.79 13.21
CA ALA A 7 -14.10 -0.39 13.29
C ALA A 7 -14.31 -1.16 14.61
N PRO A 8 -14.28 -2.52 14.61
CA PRO A 8 -14.49 -3.33 15.81
C PRO A 8 -13.29 -3.22 16.76
N ILE A 9 -13.47 -2.57 17.90
CA ILE A 9 -12.42 -2.36 18.90
C ILE A 9 -11.89 -3.68 19.46
N ALA A 10 -12.73 -4.65 19.71
CA ALA A 10 -12.35 -5.92 20.36
C ALA A 10 -11.16 -6.63 19.68
N HIS A 11 -11.04 -6.49 18.35
CA HIS A 11 -9.96 -7.12 17.57
C HIS A 11 -8.82 -6.16 17.17
N TRP A 12 -9.04 -4.84 17.29
CA TRP A 12 -8.18 -3.84 16.68
C TRP A 12 -7.52 -2.90 17.70
N SER A 13 -8.00 -2.89 18.96
CA SER A 13 -7.53 -1.96 20.00
C SER A 13 -6.02 -2.00 20.21
N ALA A 14 -5.44 -3.16 20.40
CA ALA A 14 -4.02 -3.28 20.73
C ALA A 14 -3.09 -2.76 19.60
N ARG A 15 -3.51 -2.86 18.33
CA ARG A 15 -2.68 -2.52 17.18
C ARG A 15 -2.98 -1.16 16.58
N TYR A 16 -4.27 -0.79 16.45
CA TYR A 16 -4.69 0.39 15.69
C TYR A 16 -5.32 1.48 16.55
N PHE A 17 -5.97 1.12 17.64
CA PHE A 17 -6.70 2.03 18.53
C PHE A 17 -6.29 1.83 20.00
N PRO A 18 -5.01 2.00 20.36
CA PRO A 18 -4.59 1.88 21.76
C PRO A 18 -5.26 2.94 22.63
N ASP A 19 -5.42 2.63 23.93
CA ASP A 19 -6.20 3.42 24.89
C ASP A 19 -5.86 4.92 24.87
N HIS A 20 -4.58 5.27 24.77
CA HIS A 20 -4.17 6.68 24.74
C HIS A 20 -4.72 7.46 23.54
N LEU A 21 -4.97 6.82 22.37
CA LEU A 21 -5.60 7.46 21.22
C LEU A 21 -7.12 7.57 21.42
N LEU A 22 -7.74 6.57 22.00
CA LEU A 22 -9.18 6.62 22.38
C LEU A 22 -9.43 7.73 23.42
N GLU A 23 -8.54 7.89 24.41
CA GLU A 23 -8.59 8.98 25.38
C GLU A 23 -8.44 10.35 24.72
N ARG A 24 -7.56 10.50 23.72
CA ARG A 24 -7.43 11.74 22.95
C ARG A 24 -8.71 12.05 22.19
N LEU A 25 -9.30 11.07 21.51
CA LEU A 25 -10.60 11.21 20.82
C LEU A 25 -11.73 11.57 21.79
N ALA A 26 -11.80 10.96 22.96
CA ALA A 26 -12.81 11.25 23.96
C ALA A 26 -12.71 12.69 24.52
N LYS A 27 -11.53 13.32 24.51
CA LYS A 27 -11.35 14.74 24.88
C LYS A 27 -11.94 15.69 23.84
N LEU A 28 -12.12 15.26 22.59
CA LEU A 28 -12.71 16.07 21.52
C LEU A 28 -14.25 16.09 21.57
N GLY A 29 -14.88 15.21 22.36
CA GLY A 29 -16.33 15.18 22.56
C GLY A 29 -16.88 13.81 22.86
N GLU A 30 -18.13 13.55 22.49
CA GLU A 30 -18.78 12.26 22.67
C GLU A 30 -18.18 11.24 21.70
N LEU A 31 -17.53 10.20 22.22
CA LEU A 31 -16.96 9.10 21.43
C LEU A 31 -17.85 7.86 21.57
N ARG A 32 -18.42 7.43 20.46
CA ARG A 32 -19.17 6.18 20.33
C ARG A 32 -18.29 5.12 19.66
N LEU A 33 -18.14 3.99 20.33
CA LEU A 33 -17.29 2.89 19.90
C LEU A 33 -18.13 1.75 19.32
N ASN A 34 -17.59 1.09 18.32
CA ASN A 34 -18.09 -0.22 17.92
C ASN A 34 -17.54 -1.28 18.88
N GLU A 35 -18.30 -1.63 19.89
CA GLU A 35 -17.97 -2.65 20.90
C GLU A 35 -18.30 -4.07 20.41
N THR A 36 -18.90 -4.23 19.22
CA THR A 36 -19.14 -5.55 18.64
C THR A 36 -17.82 -6.16 18.16
N GLY A 37 -17.72 -7.47 18.09
CA GLY A 37 -16.54 -8.14 17.53
C GLY A 37 -16.43 -8.05 16.00
N GLU A 38 -17.36 -7.39 15.30
CA GLU A 38 -17.49 -7.37 13.86
C GLU A 38 -17.60 -5.93 13.31
N GLN A 39 -17.35 -5.76 12.02
CA GLN A 39 -17.62 -4.50 11.34
C GLN A 39 -19.11 -4.17 11.39
N LEU A 40 -19.43 -2.89 11.65
CA LEU A 40 -20.80 -2.44 11.60
C LEU A 40 -21.37 -2.59 10.18
N SER A 41 -22.54 -3.18 10.09
CA SER A 41 -23.29 -3.23 8.82
C SER A 41 -23.74 -1.83 8.40
N ARG A 42 -24.12 -1.68 7.13
CA ARG A 42 -24.70 -0.44 6.62
C ARG A 42 -25.96 -0.03 7.43
N GLU A 43 -26.76 -1.00 7.84
CA GLU A 43 -27.98 -0.76 8.64
C GLU A 43 -27.65 -0.28 10.06
N ASP A 44 -26.60 -0.81 10.67
CA ASP A 44 -26.19 -0.41 12.02
C ASP A 44 -25.58 0.99 12.02
N VAL A 45 -24.73 1.31 11.05
CA VAL A 45 -24.22 2.67 10.87
C VAL A 45 -25.38 3.64 10.65
N ALA A 46 -26.37 3.29 9.84
CA ALA A 46 -27.53 4.14 9.56
C ALA A 46 -28.35 4.49 10.81
N LYS A 47 -28.41 3.59 11.79
CA LYS A 47 -29.10 3.84 13.07
C LYS A 47 -28.33 4.79 14.00
N MET A 48 -27.01 4.87 13.84
CA MET A 48 -26.11 5.57 14.76
C MET A 48 -25.65 6.93 14.26
N ILE A 49 -25.79 7.22 12.94
CA ILE A 49 -25.06 8.32 12.27
C ILE A 49 -25.81 9.66 12.28
N SER A 50 -27.09 9.69 12.60
CA SER A 50 -27.97 10.86 12.39
C SER A 50 -27.53 12.15 13.09
N ASP A 51 -26.81 12.06 14.17
CA ASP A 51 -26.32 13.18 14.98
C ASP A 51 -24.80 13.25 15.06
N VAL A 52 -24.08 12.47 14.24
CA VAL A 52 -22.62 12.33 14.24
C VAL A 52 -21.96 13.43 13.41
N ASP A 53 -20.91 14.07 13.95
CA ASP A 53 -20.10 15.04 13.24
C ASP A 53 -18.94 14.38 12.47
N VAL A 54 -18.37 13.31 13.01
CA VAL A 54 -17.18 12.62 12.47
C VAL A 54 -17.39 11.11 12.51
N VAL A 55 -17.15 10.46 11.37
CA VAL A 55 -17.01 9.00 11.33
C VAL A 55 -15.53 8.64 11.25
N LEU A 56 -15.08 7.78 12.15
CA LEU A 56 -13.73 7.22 12.15
C LEU A 56 -13.82 5.79 11.62
N THR A 57 -13.17 5.54 10.50
CA THR A 57 -13.29 4.31 9.71
C THR A 57 -11.95 3.60 9.57
N HIS A 58 -11.98 2.31 9.23
CA HIS A 58 -10.80 1.50 8.94
C HIS A 58 -11.14 0.49 7.83
N TRP A 59 -10.24 -0.46 7.51
CA TRP A 59 -10.51 -1.50 6.52
C TRP A 59 -11.83 -2.24 6.79
N GLY A 60 -12.59 -2.50 5.74
CA GLY A 60 -13.88 -3.18 5.83
C GLY A 60 -15.05 -2.27 6.22
N SER A 61 -14.85 -0.98 6.41
CA SER A 61 -15.93 -0.02 6.63
C SER A 61 -16.79 0.16 5.38
N ILE A 62 -18.05 0.55 5.58
CA ILE A 62 -19.01 0.80 4.50
C ILE A 62 -18.66 2.04 3.70
N GLN A 63 -19.24 2.16 2.50
CA GLN A 63 -19.20 3.38 1.70
C GLN A 63 -20.25 4.41 2.18
N TYR A 64 -19.84 5.67 2.24
CA TYR A 64 -20.70 6.83 2.52
C TYR A 64 -21.17 7.45 1.22
N ASP A 65 -22.12 6.76 0.57
CA ASP A 65 -22.80 7.21 -0.65
C ASP A 65 -23.96 8.17 -0.33
N ALA A 66 -24.68 8.63 -1.37
CA ALA A 66 -25.77 9.58 -1.22
C ALA A 66 -26.83 9.11 -0.21
N GLU A 67 -27.24 7.83 -0.26
CA GLU A 67 -28.25 7.27 0.63
C GLU A 67 -27.80 7.28 2.11
N MET A 68 -26.55 6.91 2.37
CA MET A 68 -25.99 6.94 3.73
C MET A 68 -25.84 8.39 4.24
N LEU A 69 -25.42 9.31 3.36
CA LEU A 69 -25.26 10.71 3.70
C LEU A 69 -26.59 11.42 3.94
N ASP A 70 -27.70 10.97 3.35
CA ASP A 70 -29.04 11.46 3.68
C ASP A 70 -29.45 11.14 5.12
N LYS A 71 -28.88 10.07 5.70
CA LYS A 71 -29.08 9.69 7.10
C LYS A 71 -28.10 10.38 8.07
N ALA A 72 -27.12 11.11 7.55
CA ALA A 72 -26.03 11.75 8.28
C ALA A 72 -26.00 13.28 8.09
N PRO A 73 -27.07 14.03 8.41
CA PRO A 73 -27.19 15.46 8.09
C PRO A 73 -26.13 16.34 8.82
N ASN A 74 -25.52 15.84 9.88
CA ASN A 74 -24.53 16.58 10.68
C ASN A 74 -23.08 16.22 10.34
N LEU A 75 -22.86 15.23 9.44
CA LEU A 75 -21.53 14.71 9.15
C LEU A 75 -20.66 15.77 8.45
N LYS A 76 -19.48 16.02 9.03
CA LYS A 76 -18.50 17.00 8.57
C LYS A 76 -17.21 16.35 8.09
N VAL A 77 -16.84 15.22 8.69
CA VAL A 77 -15.55 14.55 8.40
C VAL A 77 -15.75 13.04 8.29
N ILE A 78 -15.22 12.47 7.21
CA ILE A 78 -14.96 11.03 7.06
C ILE A 78 -13.47 10.83 7.28
N ALA A 79 -13.09 10.24 8.41
CA ALA A 79 -11.71 10.07 8.86
C ALA A 79 -11.30 8.61 8.72
N HIS A 80 -10.50 8.29 7.67
CA HIS A 80 -10.10 6.91 7.38
C HIS A 80 -8.70 6.60 7.91
N CYS A 81 -8.62 5.76 8.94
CA CYS A 81 -7.36 5.32 9.56
C CYS A 81 -6.65 4.23 8.75
N ALA A 82 -6.74 4.28 7.42
CA ALA A 82 -6.07 3.36 6.50
C ALA A 82 -5.74 4.07 5.18
N GLY A 83 -5.49 3.30 4.10
CA GLY A 83 -4.96 3.83 2.85
C GLY A 83 -6.00 4.48 1.94
N THR A 84 -6.50 3.75 0.95
CA THR A 84 -7.43 4.30 -0.05
C THR A 84 -8.79 4.61 0.57
N VAL A 85 -9.37 5.74 0.18
CA VAL A 85 -10.75 6.12 0.55
C VAL A 85 -11.74 5.90 -0.60
N ALA A 86 -11.32 5.29 -1.69
CA ALA A 86 -12.13 5.11 -2.90
C ALA A 86 -13.45 4.34 -2.63
N HIS A 87 -13.42 3.38 -1.70
CA HIS A 87 -14.57 2.60 -1.29
C HIS A 87 -15.21 3.08 0.03
N ILE A 88 -14.72 4.19 0.58
CA ILE A 88 -15.24 4.80 1.83
C ILE A 88 -15.99 6.09 1.52
N ALA A 89 -15.32 7.06 0.88
CA ALA A 89 -15.93 8.29 0.42
C ALA A 89 -16.67 8.09 -0.91
N SER A 90 -17.40 9.11 -1.34
CA SER A 90 -18.08 9.16 -2.63
C SER A 90 -18.03 10.58 -3.22
N GLU A 91 -18.27 10.75 -4.51
CA GLU A 91 -18.40 12.09 -5.12
C GLU A 91 -19.42 12.97 -4.36
N GLU A 92 -20.46 12.33 -3.82
CA GLU A 92 -21.50 13.04 -3.08
C GLU A 92 -20.98 13.61 -1.74
N SER A 93 -20.06 12.91 -1.06
CA SER A 93 -19.47 13.46 0.16
C SER A 93 -18.72 14.77 -0.10
N TYR A 94 -17.97 14.84 -1.21
CA TYR A 94 -17.28 16.07 -1.60
C TYR A 94 -18.23 17.19 -2.02
N LYS A 95 -19.33 16.87 -2.75
CA LYS A 95 -20.36 17.86 -3.13
C LYS A 95 -21.05 18.45 -1.90
N ARG A 96 -21.22 17.69 -0.83
CA ARG A 96 -21.79 18.17 0.45
C ARG A 96 -20.76 18.90 1.32
N GLY A 97 -19.51 19.06 0.87
CA GLY A 97 -18.46 19.73 1.62
C GLY A 97 -17.91 18.92 2.79
N ILE A 98 -18.17 17.61 2.82
CA ILE A 98 -17.64 16.72 3.86
C ILE A 98 -16.15 16.50 3.59
N GLN A 99 -15.31 16.78 4.59
CA GLN A 99 -13.87 16.58 4.48
C GLN A 99 -13.52 15.10 4.63
N THR A 100 -12.62 14.63 3.78
CA THR A 100 -12.17 13.23 3.82
C THR A 100 -10.70 13.18 4.19
N LEU A 101 -10.37 12.41 5.22
CA LEU A 101 -9.00 12.15 5.67
C LEU A 101 -8.58 10.74 5.31
N SER A 102 -7.28 10.55 5.07
CA SER A 102 -6.67 9.25 4.82
C SER A 102 -5.30 9.13 5.49
N ALA A 103 -5.04 8.04 6.18
CA ALA A 103 -3.71 7.74 6.72
C ALA A 103 -2.73 7.19 5.66
N ASN A 104 -3.08 7.26 4.38
CA ASN A 104 -2.23 6.79 3.28
C ASN A 104 -0.80 7.35 3.31
N PRO A 105 -0.53 8.64 3.63
CA PRO A 105 0.84 9.14 3.70
C PRO A 105 1.70 8.44 4.75
N ILE A 106 1.10 8.00 5.86
CA ILE A 106 1.79 7.24 6.90
C ILE A 106 2.04 5.80 6.42
N MET A 107 1.01 5.14 5.90
CA MET A 107 1.08 3.77 5.40
C MET A 107 2.15 3.60 4.31
N CYS A 108 2.28 4.56 3.40
CA CYS A 108 3.25 4.53 2.30
C CYS A 108 4.70 4.38 2.76
N LYS A 109 5.05 4.90 3.95
CA LYS A 109 6.41 4.77 4.51
C LYS A 109 6.76 3.30 4.79
N TYR A 110 5.83 2.58 5.37
CA TYR A 110 6.02 1.16 5.73
C TYR A 110 6.04 0.25 4.51
N VAL A 111 5.22 0.56 3.49
CA VAL A 111 5.27 -0.16 2.21
C VAL A 111 6.60 0.09 1.49
N ALA A 112 7.12 1.31 1.50
CA ALA A 112 8.42 1.62 0.91
C ALA A 112 9.57 0.92 1.67
N GLU A 113 9.51 0.87 3.01
CA GLU A 113 10.46 0.11 3.84
C GLU A 113 10.43 -1.38 3.50
N TRP A 114 9.23 -1.97 3.43
CA TRP A 114 9.07 -3.36 3.02
C TRP A 114 9.67 -3.61 1.63
N THR A 115 9.41 -2.72 0.68
CA THR A 115 9.94 -2.82 -0.68
C THR A 115 11.47 -2.80 -0.69
N LEU A 116 12.10 -1.89 0.06
CA LEU A 116 13.56 -1.86 0.22
C LEU A 116 14.08 -3.18 0.82
N GLY A 117 13.41 -3.68 1.88
CA GLY A 117 13.74 -4.97 2.48
C GLY A 117 13.64 -6.13 1.51
N ALA A 118 12.59 -6.14 0.65
CA ALA A 118 12.39 -7.14 -0.39
C ALA A 118 13.48 -7.07 -1.47
N ILE A 119 13.88 -5.87 -1.90
CA ILE A 119 15.00 -5.65 -2.83
C ILE A 119 16.28 -6.26 -2.25
N ILE A 120 16.64 -5.88 -1.02
CA ILE A 120 17.88 -6.36 -0.38
C ILE A 120 17.82 -7.88 -0.18
N ASN A 121 16.69 -8.42 0.28
CA ASN A 121 16.51 -9.87 0.47
C ASN A 121 16.72 -10.63 -0.85
N GLY A 122 16.06 -10.17 -1.93
CA GLY A 122 16.16 -10.82 -3.25
C GLY A 122 17.56 -10.74 -3.85
N LEU A 123 18.23 -9.58 -3.77
CA LEU A 123 19.58 -9.42 -4.28
C LEU A 123 20.61 -10.25 -3.49
N ARG A 124 20.42 -10.40 -2.20
CA ARG A 124 21.33 -11.16 -1.31
C ARG A 124 20.93 -12.62 -1.17
N GLU A 125 19.79 -13.03 -1.75
CA GLU A 125 19.25 -14.39 -1.72
C GLU A 125 19.19 -14.99 -0.29
N PHE A 126 18.79 -14.22 0.72
CA PHE A 126 18.89 -14.64 2.13
C PHE A 126 18.22 -15.98 2.39
N ARG A 127 17.03 -16.26 1.82
CA ARG A 127 16.35 -17.55 2.01
C ARG A 127 17.13 -18.72 1.44
N ARG A 128 17.66 -18.56 0.23
CA ARG A 128 18.47 -19.59 -0.43
C ARG A 128 19.76 -19.86 0.34
N GLN A 129 20.45 -18.81 0.78
CA GLN A 129 21.69 -18.95 1.55
C GLN A 129 21.44 -19.59 2.93
N ASP A 130 20.35 -19.22 3.63
CA ASP A 130 19.95 -19.87 4.89
C ASP A 130 19.66 -21.36 4.68
N LYS A 131 18.94 -21.70 3.60
CA LYS A 131 18.65 -23.10 3.27
C LYS A 131 19.92 -23.92 3.01
N ILE A 132 20.86 -23.40 2.23
CA ILE A 132 22.16 -24.05 1.97
C ILE A 132 22.84 -24.38 3.29
N MET A 133 22.91 -23.45 4.24
CA MET A 133 23.53 -23.67 5.54
C MET A 133 22.78 -24.71 6.38
N ARG A 134 21.45 -24.70 6.39
CA ARG A 134 20.63 -25.68 7.15
C ARG A 134 20.74 -27.09 6.58
N ASP A 135 20.92 -27.21 5.27
CA ASP A 135 21.15 -28.49 4.59
C ASP A 135 22.58 -29.03 4.84
N GLY A 136 23.39 -28.35 5.66
CA GLY A 136 24.77 -28.73 5.96
C GLY A 136 25.75 -28.49 4.81
N LEU A 137 25.36 -27.66 3.85
CA LEU A 137 26.15 -27.33 2.67
C LEU A 137 26.87 -25.98 2.86
N TRP A 138 27.77 -25.68 1.93
CA TRP A 138 28.45 -24.39 1.82
C TRP A 138 28.23 -23.81 0.43
N HIS A 139 28.27 -22.48 0.31
CA HIS A 139 28.11 -21.81 -0.98
C HIS A 139 29.16 -22.31 -2.00
N ARG A 140 28.78 -22.32 -3.28
CA ARG A 140 29.69 -22.62 -4.38
C ARG A 140 30.24 -21.31 -4.96
N SER A 141 31.38 -21.38 -5.63
CA SER A 141 31.97 -20.21 -6.33
C SER A 141 31.09 -19.65 -7.45
N SER A 142 30.12 -20.45 -7.93
CA SER A 142 29.11 -20.03 -8.90
C SER A 142 27.90 -19.29 -8.27
N ASP A 143 27.76 -19.31 -6.95
CA ASP A 143 26.67 -18.63 -6.26
C ASP A 143 27.00 -17.12 -6.20
N VAL A 144 26.29 -16.33 -6.98
CA VAL A 144 26.52 -14.88 -7.09
C VAL A 144 25.37 -14.13 -6.43
N THR A 145 25.64 -13.51 -5.29
CA THR A 145 24.75 -12.51 -4.71
C THR A 145 25.08 -11.12 -5.28
N ARG A 146 24.10 -10.25 -5.35
CA ARG A 146 24.24 -8.90 -5.91
C ARG A 146 24.11 -7.84 -4.83
N SER A 147 24.57 -6.63 -5.10
CA SER A 147 24.50 -5.50 -4.19
C SER A 147 23.65 -4.37 -4.77
N LEU A 148 22.91 -3.70 -3.91
CA LEU A 148 22.14 -2.51 -4.31
C LEU A 148 23.05 -1.33 -4.70
N PHE A 149 24.31 -1.31 -4.25
CA PHE A 149 25.28 -0.28 -4.63
C PHE A 149 25.68 -0.31 -6.10
N ASP A 150 25.60 -1.48 -6.75
CA ASP A 150 26.14 -1.71 -8.10
C ASP A 150 25.04 -2.04 -9.13
N ILE A 151 23.79 -1.72 -8.83
CA ILE A 151 22.66 -2.16 -9.64
C ILE A 151 21.75 -1.00 -10.05
N THR A 152 21.04 -1.15 -11.16
CA THR A 152 19.96 -0.26 -11.58
C THR A 152 18.61 -0.82 -11.11
N VAL A 153 17.79 0.01 -10.52
CA VAL A 153 16.43 -0.32 -10.10
C VAL A 153 15.42 0.33 -11.02
N GLY A 154 14.50 -0.45 -11.54
CA GLY A 154 13.38 0.03 -12.34
C GLY A 154 12.13 0.22 -11.45
N LEU A 155 11.47 1.37 -11.55
CA LEU A 155 10.19 1.64 -10.91
C LEU A 155 9.09 1.82 -11.96
N VAL A 156 8.00 1.07 -11.82
CA VAL A 156 6.78 1.25 -12.61
C VAL A 156 5.77 2.01 -11.76
N GLY A 157 5.63 3.32 -12.01
CA GLY A 157 4.83 4.26 -11.24
C GLY A 157 5.63 4.97 -10.14
N MET A 158 5.46 6.29 -10.03
CA MET A 158 6.09 7.16 -9.04
C MET A 158 5.05 7.92 -8.21
N GLY A 159 4.16 7.18 -7.56
CA GLY A 159 3.23 7.71 -6.58
C GLY A 159 3.89 8.04 -5.23
N ALA A 160 3.11 8.08 -4.16
CA ALA A 160 3.62 8.37 -2.81
C ALA A 160 4.67 7.36 -2.34
N ILE A 161 4.43 6.05 -2.59
CA ILE A 161 5.37 4.99 -2.21
C ILE A 161 6.67 5.11 -3.01
N GLY A 162 6.59 5.27 -4.34
CA GLY A 162 7.77 5.40 -5.20
C GLY A 162 8.69 6.55 -4.78
N ARG A 163 8.11 7.72 -4.41
CA ARG A 163 8.87 8.88 -3.93
C ARG A 163 9.61 8.59 -2.62
N ILE A 164 8.96 7.92 -1.67
CA ILE A 164 9.59 7.52 -0.41
C ILE A 164 10.68 6.47 -0.66
N LEU A 165 10.42 5.53 -1.57
CA LEU A 165 11.42 4.52 -1.94
C LEU A 165 12.66 5.16 -2.57
N LEU A 166 12.52 6.20 -3.40
CA LEU A 166 13.67 6.97 -3.91
C LEU A 166 14.50 7.60 -2.78
N ASP A 167 13.84 8.16 -1.75
CA ASP A 167 14.55 8.67 -0.57
C ASP A 167 15.31 7.55 0.17
N LEU A 168 14.72 6.35 0.29
CA LEU A 168 15.35 5.20 0.92
C LEU A 168 16.48 4.59 0.08
N LEU A 169 16.40 4.67 -1.25
CA LEU A 169 17.44 4.19 -2.17
C LEU A 169 18.62 5.16 -2.29
N ALA A 170 18.43 6.44 -2.03
CA ALA A 170 19.44 7.48 -2.20
C ALA A 170 20.80 7.16 -1.53
N PRO A 171 20.86 6.63 -0.28
CA PRO A 171 22.12 6.28 0.37
C PRO A 171 22.95 5.19 -0.35
N PHE A 172 22.32 4.36 -1.17
CA PHE A 172 22.99 3.31 -1.94
C PHE A 172 23.64 3.83 -3.21
N GLY A 173 23.25 5.02 -3.69
CA GLY A 173 23.80 5.60 -4.93
C GLY A 173 23.44 4.83 -6.21
N CYS A 174 22.55 3.85 -6.14
CA CYS A 174 22.10 3.10 -7.32
C CYS A 174 21.36 4.01 -8.32
N GLN A 175 21.44 3.67 -9.61
CA GLN A 175 20.65 4.35 -10.63
C GLN A 175 19.18 3.87 -10.55
N VAL A 176 18.23 4.79 -10.74
CA VAL A 176 16.81 4.43 -10.76
C VAL A 176 16.17 4.91 -12.07
N LEU A 177 15.61 3.96 -12.82
CA LEU A 177 14.83 4.24 -14.03
C LEU A 177 13.33 4.21 -13.65
N ILE A 178 12.58 5.22 -14.10
CA ILE A 178 11.19 5.38 -13.71
C ILE A 178 10.31 5.46 -14.95
N TYR A 179 9.35 4.56 -15.06
CA TYR A 179 8.25 4.68 -15.99
C TYR A 179 7.01 5.19 -15.27
N ASP A 180 6.61 6.41 -15.57
CA ASP A 180 5.34 7.00 -15.13
C ASP A 180 4.88 8.03 -16.16
N PRO A 181 3.78 7.78 -16.89
CA PRO A 181 3.31 8.68 -17.95
C PRO A 181 2.69 9.99 -17.44
N PHE A 182 2.53 10.16 -16.13
CA PHE A 182 1.86 11.32 -15.51
C PHE A 182 2.81 12.33 -14.88
N ILE A 183 4.13 12.08 -14.92
CA ILE A 183 5.14 12.98 -14.36
C ILE A 183 6.13 13.44 -15.45
N ASN A 184 6.84 14.53 -15.18
CA ASN A 184 7.92 15.05 -15.99
C ASN A 184 9.24 15.02 -15.21
N GLU A 185 10.35 15.35 -15.89
CA GLU A 185 11.70 15.37 -15.28
C GLU A 185 11.81 16.32 -14.06
N ASP A 186 11.06 17.41 -14.05
CA ASP A 186 11.08 18.33 -12.89
C ASP A 186 10.66 17.65 -11.61
N ALA A 187 9.78 16.64 -11.69
CA ALA A 187 9.34 15.85 -10.56
C ALA A 187 10.49 15.04 -9.92
N LEU A 188 11.60 14.86 -10.61
CA LEU A 188 12.79 14.11 -10.19
C LEU A 188 13.94 14.98 -9.69
N ALA A 189 13.81 16.31 -9.72
CA ALA A 189 14.89 17.24 -9.38
C ALA A 189 15.57 16.98 -8.02
N LYS A 190 14.85 16.36 -7.08
CA LYS A 190 15.36 15.95 -5.75
C LYS A 190 16.33 14.77 -5.81
N TRP A 191 16.23 13.91 -6.85
CA TRP A 191 16.93 12.62 -6.92
C TRP A 191 17.83 12.56 -8.16
N PRO A 192 19.09 13.02 -8.09
CA PRO A 192 19.98 13.12 -9.25
C PRO A 192 20.34 11.76 -9.87
N ASN A 193 20.14 10.66 -9.14
CA ASN A 193 20.37 9.30 -9.63
C ASN A 193 19.12 8.66 -10.27
N ALA A 194 18.00 9.40 -10.34
CA ALA A 194 16.77 8.95 -10.95
C ALA A 194 16.51 9.69 -12.26
N ARG A 195 15.99 9.00 -13.28
CA ARG A 195 15.53 9.58 -14.53
C ARG A 195 14.26 8.91 -15.04
N LEU A 196 13.50 9.62 -15.84
CA LEU A 196 12.42 9.00 -16.61
C LEU A 196 12.99 8.06 -17.68
N ALA A 197 12.25 7.00 -17.94
CA ALA A 197 12.61 5.99 -18.93
C ALA A 197 11.35 5.38 -19.57
N SER A 198 11.51 4.75 -20.72
CA SER A 198 10.43 3.98 -21.32
C SER A 198 10.10 2.76 -20.46
N PHE A 199 8.89 2.19 -20.65
CA PHE A 199 8.51 0.95 -19.97
C PHE A 199 9.49 -0.18 -20.28
N GLU A 200 9.92 -0.29 -21.53
CA GLU A 200 10.88 -1.27 -21.99
C GLU A 200 12.24 -1.13 -21.27
N GLU A 201 12.80 0.11 -21.19
CA GLU A 201 14.05 0.34 -20.44
C GLU A 201 13.94 -0.07 -18.96
N VAL A 202 12.79 0.21 -18.33
CA VAL A 202 12.53 -0.18 -16.94
C VAL A 202 12.45 -1.70 -16.78
N MET A 203 11.79 -2.40 -17.72
CA MET A 203 11.71 -3.86 -17.67
C MET A 203 13.05 -4.57 -17.90
N HIS A 204 14.03 -3.94 -18.55
CA HIS A 204 15.40 -4.46 -18.67
C HIS A 204 16.26 -4.28 -17.41
N CYS A 205 15.73 -3.65 -16.36
CA CYS A 205 16.46 -3.51 -15.11
C CYS A 205 16.56 -4.84 -14.36
N PRO A 206 17.68 -5.11 -13.66
CA PRO A 206 17.86 -6.32 -12.84
C PRO A 206 16.88 -6.40 -11.66
N VAL A 207 16.33 -5.27 -11.22
CA VAL A 207 15.26 -5.17 -10.21
C VAL A 207 14.15 -4.30 -10.79
N VAL A 208 12.93 -4.79 -10.78
CA VAL A 208 11.73 -4.05 -11.18
C VAL A 208 10.73 -4.04 -10.04
N SER A 209 10.31 -2.86 -9.59
CA SER A 209 9.33 -2.69 -8.52
C SER A 209 8.09 -1.94 -9.01
N LEU A 210 6.91 -2.53 -8.72
CA LEU A 210 5.63 -2.03 -9.19
C LEU A 210 4.97 -1.13 -8.15
N HIS A 211 4.63 0.10 -8.54
CA HIS A 211 3.96 1.10 -7.71
C HIS A 211 2.81 1.80 -8.44
N ALA A 212 2.42 1.28 -9.62
CA ALA A 212 1.29 1.78 -10.38
C ALA A 212 -0.04 1.46 -9.71
N SER A 213 -1.05 2.31 -9.91
CA SER A 213 -2.43 2.02 -9.52
C SER A 213 -3.06 1.02 -10.48
N LYS A 214 -4.02 0.23 -10.00
CA LYS A 214 -4.88 -0.62 -10.84
C LYS A 214 -5.82 0.27 -11.67
N THR A 215 -5.71 0.19 -12.96
CA THR A 215 -6.56 0.85 -13.95
C THR A 215 -6.77 -0.09 -15.15
N PRO A 216 -7.71 0.18 -16.06
CA PRO A 216 -7.80 -0.61 -17.30
C PRO A 216 -6.50 -0.65 -18.12
N GLN A 217 -5.68 0.43 -18.08
CA GLN A 217 -4.42 0.54 -18.81
C GLN A 217 -3.28 -0.22 -18.16
N THR A 218 -3.34 -0.41 -16.84
CA THR A 218 -2.29 -1.11 -16.09
C THR A 218 -2.64 -2.56 -15.79
N TYR A 219 -3.87 -2.99 -16.13
CA TYR A 219 -4.31 -4.37 -15.95
C TYR A 219 -3.45 -5.32 -16.79
N HIS A 220 -2.78 -6.27 -16.14
CA HIS A 220 -1.85 -7.23 -16.74
C HIS A 220 -0.77 -6.56 -17.62
N MET A 221 -0.31 -5.36 -17.23
CA MET A 221 0.81 -4.71 -17.92
C MET A 221 2.11 -5.50 -17.78
N ILE A 222 2.23 -6.30 -16.74
CA ILE A 222 3.29 -7.28 -16.54
C ILE A 222 2.76 -8.64 -17.00
N ASN A 223 3.05 -9.00 -18.22
CA ASN A 223 2.63 -10.20 -18.92
C ASN A 223 3.84 -10.98 -19.46
N ALA A 224 3.63 -12.04 -20.21
CA ALA A 224 4.72 -12.86 -20.75
C ALA A 224 5.71 -12.06 -21.60
N GLU A 225 5.24 -11.09 -22.38
CA GLU A 225 6.10 -10.25 -23.23
C GLU A 225 6.97 -9.33 -22.37
N SER A 226 6.39 -8.61 -21.43
CA SER A 226 7.15 -7.72 -20.53
C SER A 226 8.05 -8.49 -19.56
N LEU A 227 7.63 -9.66 -19.06
CA LEU A 227 8.49 -10.52 -18.24
C LEU A 227 9.70 -11.04 -19.02
N ALA A 228 9.54 -11.35 -20.32
CA ALA A 228 10.64 -11.77 -21.16
C ALA A 228 11.72 -10.68 -21.37
N MET A 229 11.39 -9.40 -21.16
CA MET A 229 12.36 -8.28 -21.23
C MET A 229 13.29 -8.26 -19.99
N MET A 230 12.87 -8.85 -18.86
CA MET A 230 13.70 -8.90 -17.66
C MET A 230 14.93 -9.78 -17.90
N PRO A 231 16.12 -9.36 -17.42
CA PRO A 231 17.33 -10.20 -17.54
C PRO A 231 17.21 -11.46 -16.69
N ASP A 232 17.98 -12.48 -17.06
CA ASP A 232 18.14 -13.69 -16.26
C ASP A 232 18.63 -13.34 -14.86
N GLY A 233 18.04 -13.94 -13.83
CA GLY A 233 18.25 -13.59 -12.43
C GLY A 233 17.60 -12.27 -12.02
N GLY A 234 16.70 -11.71 -12.83
CA GLY A 234 15.93 -10.52 -12.49
C GLY A 234 15.04 -10.72 -11.25
N LEU A 235 14.75 -9.61 -10.56
CA LEU A 235 13.88 -9.58 -9.38
C LEU A 235 12.67 -8.68 -9.64
N LEU A 236 11.47 -9.26 -9.63
CA LEU A 236 10.21 -8.52 -9.70
C LEU A 236 9.62 -8.32 -8.31
N ILE A 237 9.18 -7.10 -7.98
CA ILE A 237 8.56 -6.79 -6.69
C ILE A 237 7.17 -6.22 -6.93
N ASN A 238 6.17 -6.77 -6.24
CA ASN A 238 4.81 -6.24 -6.27
C ASN A 238 4.22 -6.12 -4.86
N SER A 239 4.17 -4.90 -4.35
CA SER A 239 3.43 -4.49 -3.17
C SER A 239 2.30 -3.49 -3.52
N ALA A 240 1.97 -3.38 -4.81
CA ALA A 240 0.94 -2.46 -5.28
C ALA A 240 -0.42 -3.17 -5.43
N ARG A 241 -0.64 -3.87 -6.53
CA ARG A 241 -1.86 -4.64 -6.79
C ARG A 241 -1.55 -5.88 -7.63
N ALA A 242 -2.17 -7.01 -7.30
CA ALA A 242 -2.00 -8.26 -8.05
C ALA A 242 -2.37 -8.10 -9.53
N ALA A 243 -3.47 -7.42 -9.80
CA ALA A 243 -4.00 -7.18 -11.15
C ALA A 243 -3.04 -6.46 -12.13
N LEU A 244 -1.87 -5.99 -11.67
CA LEU A 244 -0.82 -5.47 -12.55
C LEU A 244 -0.08 -6.60 -13.29
N ILE A 245 -0.12 -7.82 -12.75
CA ILE A 245 0.64 -8.98 -13.25
C ILE A 245 -0.34 -10.02 -13.81
N ASP A 246 -0.02 -10.58 -14.96
CA ASP A 246 -0.58 -11.84 -15.41
C ASP A 246 0.05 -12.97 -14.58
N THR A 247 -0.71 -13.50 -13.64
CA THR A 247 -0.26 -14.52 -12.69
C THR A 247 0.21 -15.80 -13.37
N GLU A 248 -0.43 -16.22 -14.46
CA GLU A 248 -0.01 -17.42 -15.21
C GLU A 248 1.36 -17.20 -15.87
N ALA A 249 1.58 -16.04 -16.48
CA ALA A 249 2.85 -15.70 -17.07
C ALA A 249 3.97 -15.62 -16.01
N LEU A 250 3.68 -15.05 -14.84
CA LEU A 250 4.64 -14.99 -13.75
C LEU A 250 5.00 -16.39 -13.23
N ILE A 251 4.01 -17.27 -13.02
CA ILE A 251 4.25 -18.65 -12.56
C ILE A 251 5.17 -19.39 -13.54
N ALA A 252 4.95 -19.24 -14.85
CA ALA A 252 5.81 -19.89 -15.86
C ALA A 252 7.27 -19.44 -15.73
N GLU A 253 7.52 -18.15 -15.56
CA GLU A 253 8.87 -17.60 -15.37
C GLU A 253 9.52 -18.04 -14.06
N LEU A 254 8.74 -18.12 -12.97
CA LEU A 254 9.23 -18.59 -11.67
C LEU A 254 9.56 -20.09 -11.70
N GLN A 255 8.74 -20.91 -12.37
CA GLN A 255 9.00 -22.34 -12.52
C GLN A 255 10.22 -22.63 -13.38
N SER A 256 10.51 -21.78 -14.36
CA SER A 256 11.76 -21.88 -15.15
C SER A 256 13.01 -21.53 -14.33
N GLY A 257 12.84 -20.85 -13.21
CA GLY A 257 13.93 -20.34 -12.37
C GLY A 257 14.67 -19.14 -12.98
N ARG A 258 14.15 -18.55 -14.08
CA ARG A 258 14.81 -17.46 -14.80
C ARG A 258 14.81 -16.14 -14.00
N ILE A 259 13.70 -15.85 -13.31
CA ILE A 259 13.58 -14.68 -12.44
C ILE A 259 13.14 -15.07 -11.03
N SER A 260 13.22 -14.10 -10.13
CA SER A 260 12.69 -14.20 -8.75
C SER A 260 11.59 -13.16 -8.54
N ALA A 261 10.70 -13.39 -7.57
CA ALA A 261 9.67 -12.41 -7.22
C ALA A 261 9.49 -12.23 -5.72
N ALA A 262 9.17 -10.98 -5.31
CA ALA A 262 8.69 -10.66 -3.98
C ALA A 262 7.26 -10.08 -4.08
N LEU A 263 6.28 -10.80 -3.53
CA LEU A 263 4.86 -10.49 -3.69
C LEU A 263 4.21 -10.30 -2.32
N ASP A 264 3.53 -9.16 -2.12
CA ASP A 264 2.70 -8.87 -0.94
C ASP A 264 1.20 -8.90 -1.28
N VAL A 265 0.84 -8.99 -2.57
CA VAL A 265 -0.54 -8.93 -3.07
C VAL A 265 -0.84 -10.07 -4.03
N PHE A 266 -2.09 -10.58 -4.02
CA PHE A 266 -2.54 -11.75 -4.76
C PHE A 266 -3.93 -11.54 -5.35
N ASP A 267 -4.27 -12.22 -6.45
CA ASP A 267 -5.58 -12.13 -7.11
C ASP A 267 -6.72 -12.55 -6.18
N LYS A 268 -6.46 -13.56 -5.36
CA LYS A 268 -7.40 -14.01 -4.31
C LYS A 268 -6.72 -13.89 -2.97
N GLU A 269 -7.13 -12.92 -2.20
CA GLU A 269 -6.63 -12.72 -0.84
C GLU A 269 -7.42 -13.52 0.20
N ARG A 270 -6.80 -13.75 1.37
CA ARG A 270 -7.40 -14.46 2.52
C ARG A 270 -7.82 -15.92 2.22
N CYS A 271 -7.20 -16.54 1.22
CA CYS A 271 -7.42 -17.94 0.88
C CYS A 271 -6.09 -18.61 0.49
N ALA A 272 -6.14 -19.94 0.27
CA ALA A 272 -4.98 -20.68 -0.25
C ALA A 272 -4.58 -20.14 -1.63
N GLN A 273 -3.28 -19.92 -1.83
CA GLN A 273 -2.73 -19.48 -3.10
C GLN A 273 -2.48 -20.68 -4.04
N ASP A 274 -2.21 -20.37 -5.30
CA ASP A 274 -1.90 -21.37 -6.32
C ASP A 274 -0.70 -22.24 -5.90
N GLU A 275 -0.88 -23.54 -5.89
CA GLU A 275 0.14 -24.51 -5.47
C GLU A 275 1.40 -24.42 -6.33
N ARG A 276 1.29 -24.06 -7.62
CA ARG A 276 2.42 -23.88 -8.53
C ARG A 276 3.28 -22.67 -8.10
N LEU A 277 2.63 -21.58 -7.68
CA LEU A 277 3.31 -20.40 -7.12
C LEU A 277 3.99 -20.75 -5.78
N LEU A 278 3.27 -21.48 -4.90
CA LEU A 278 3.81 -21.89 -3.61
C LEU A 278 4.98 -22.87 -3.73
N ALA A 279 5.03 -23.65 -4.81
CA ALA A 279 6.14 -24.58 -5.08
C ALA A 279 7.44 -23.85 -5.48
N CYS A 280 7.38 -22.60 -5.93
CA CYS A 280 8.56 -21.80 -6.31
C CYS A 280 9.31 -21.23 -5.09
N VAL A 281 9.59 -22.05 -4.08
CA VAL A 281 10.13 -21.62 -2.78
C VAL A 281 11.52 -20.98 -2.84
N ASP A 282 12.35 -21.37 -3.80
CA ASP A 282 13.74 -20.93 -3.86
C ASP A 282 13.90 -19.53 -4.46
N ASN A 283 12.94 -19.10 -5.29
CA ASN A 283 12.98 -17.82 -5.99
C ASN A 283 11.77 -16.91 -5.71
N THR A 284 10.99 -17.19 -4.66
CA THR A 284 9.89 -16.32 -4.24
C THR A 284 9.99 -15.89 -2.77
N LEU A 285 9.60 -14.65 -2.50
CA LEU A 285 9.26 -14.13 -1.19
C LEU A 285 7.77 -13.77 -1.22
N LEU A 286 6.94 -14.53 -0.51
CA LEU A 286 5.49 -14.32 -0.48
C LEU A 286 5.07 -13.82 0.90
N GLN A 287 4.25 -12.77 0.94
CA GLN A 287 3.70 -12.20 2.17
C GLN A 287 2.22 -11.87 1.98
N SER A 288 1.41 -12.03 3.00
CA SER A 288 -0.06 -11.98 2.93
C SER A 288 -0.60 -10.56 3.13
N HIS A 289 -0.27 -9.62 2.24
CA HIS A 289 -0.67 -8.20 2.25
C HIS A 289 -0.32 -7.52 3.59
N MET A 290 0.94 -7.65 4.00
CA MET A 290 1.45 -7.24 5.30
C MET A 290 2.38 -6.03 5.27
N ALA A 291 2.76 -5.54 4.08
CA ALA A 291 3.74 -4.47 3.94
C ALA A 291 3.38 -3.19 4.74
N ALA A 292 2.09 -2.87 4.83
CA ALA A 292 1.60 -1.71 5.58
C ALA A 292 1.24 -1.99 7.05
N VAL A 293 1.12 -3.26 7.45
CA VAL A 293 0.62 -3.65 8.78
C VAL A 293 1.45 -3.09 9.95
N PRO A 294 2.79 -2.97 9.86
CA PRO A 294 3.58 -2.34 10.93
C PRO A 294 3.24 -0.88 11.20
N ALA A 295 2.56 -0.18 10.27
CA ALA A 295 2.10 1.20 10.50
C ALA A 295 1.16 1.32 11.73
N GLY A 296 0.32 0.29 11.95
CA GLY A 296 -0.45 0.13 13.19
C GLY A 296 -1.11 1.42 13.68
N ALA A 297 -0.89 1.72 14.96
CA ALA A 297 -1.43 2.91 15.63
C ALA A 297 -0.94 4.24 15.04
N CYS A 298 0.21 4.29 14.35
CA CYS A 298 0.70 5.52 13.73
C CYS A 298 -0.26 6.08 12.67
N MET A 299 -1.02 5.19 11.99
CA MET A 299 -2.07 5.61 11.07
C MET A 299 -3.21 6.33 11.80
N THR A 300 -3.68 5.75 12.88
CA THR A 300 -4.74 6.34 13.71
C THR A 300 -4.26 7.63 14.39
N GLU A 301 -3.03 7.65 14.88
CA GLU A 301 -2.44 8.82 15.51
C GLU A 301 -2.43 10.04 14.58
N ALA A 302 -2.00 9.87 13.33
CA ALA A 302 -2.01 10.96 12.34
C ALA A 302 -3.42 11.49 12.06
N ILE A 303 -4.43 10.62 12.07
CA ILE A 303 -5.83 11.01 11.90
C ILE A 303 -6.38 11.69 13.17
N VAL A 304 -6.01 11.21 14.35
CA VAL A 304 -6.39 11.87 15.63
C VAL A 304 -5.81 13.29 15.71
N GLU A 305 -4.55 13.48 15.31
CA GLU A 305 -3.93 14.82 15.22
C GLU A 305 -4.71 15.75 14.27
N ASP A 306 -5.19 15.24 13.14
CA ASP A 306 -6.01 16.02 12.23
C ASP A 306 -7.39 16.34 12.82
N LEU A 307 -8.00 15.44 13.56
CA LEU A 307 -9.25 15.73 14.26
C LEU A 307 -9.07 16.74 15.41
N GLU A 308 -7.92 16.76 16.09
CA GLU A 308 -7.54 17.79 17.06
C GLU A 308 -7.40 19.14 16.37
N ARG A 309 -6.73 19.22 15.20
CA ARG A 309 -6.66 20.44 14.37
C ARG A 309 -8.06 20.90 13.95
N PHE A 310 -8.89 19.98 13.47
CA PHE A 310 -10.26 20.30 13.10
C PHE A 310 -11.07 20.88 14.25
N ALA A 311 -10.96 20.33 15.46
CA ALA A 311 -11.63 20.83 16.66
C ALA A 311 -11.15 22.24 17.06
N ASN A 312 -9.89 22.56 16.77
CA ASN A 312 -9.28 23.87 17.03
C ASN A 312 -9.52 24.88 15.88
N GLY A 313 -10.18 24.49 14.79
CA GLY A 313 -10.35 25.33 13.60
C GLY A 313 -9.08 25.50 12.77
N GLU A 314 -8.11 24.60 12.91
CA GLU A 314 -6.85 24.59 12.19
C GLU A 314 -6.94 23.72 10.92
N PRO A 315 -6.10 23.96 9.89
CA PRO A 315 -6.06 23.12 8.70
C PRO A 315 -5.61 21.68 9.00
N MET A 316 -6.36 20.70 8.51
CA MET A 316 -5.98 19.29 8.56
C MET A 316 -4.93 18.97 7.49
N VAL A 317 -4.01 18.04 7.77
CA VAL A 317 -2.85 17.71 6.92
C VAL A 317 -3.15 16.55 5.96
N ASN A 318 -3.84 15.52 6.44
CA ASN A 318 -4.06 14.28 5.69
C ASN A 318 -5.38 14.29 4.88
N THR A 319 -5.80 15.48 4.41
CA THR A 319 -7.00 15.62 3.59
C THR A 319 -6.80 15.04 2.20
N VAL A 320 -7.87 14.46 1.65
CA VAL A 320 -7.93 13.96 0.29
C VAL A 320 -8.83 14.87 -0.52
N SER A 321 -8.28 15.52 -1.56
CA SER A 321 -9.08 16.32 -2.49
C SER A 321 -9.91 15.43 -3.42
N VAL A 322 -10.94 15.98 -4.04
CA VAL A 322 -11.78 15.23 -5.00
C VAL A 322 -10.97 14.79 -6.23
N GLU A 323 -10.02 15.58 -6.68
CA GLU A 323 -9.11 15.24 -7.79
C GLU A 323 -8.27 14.01 -7.42
N ARG A 324 -7.71 13.99 -6.20
CA ARG A 324 -6.93 12.85 -5.71
C ARG A 324 -7.80 11.61 -5.48
N PHE A 325 -9.02 11.78 -4.97
CA PHE A 325 -9.99 10.70 -4.81
C PHE A 325 -10.27 9.98 -6.14
N ARG A 326 -10.47 10.74 -7.23
CA ARG A 326 -10.72 10.20 -8.56
C ARG A 326 -9.57 9.39 -9.15
N LEU A 327 -8.34 9.65 -8.69
CA LEU A 327 -7.14 8.93 -9.12
C LEU A 327 -6.81 7.72 -8.24
N MET A 328 -7.53 7.52 -7.13
CA MET A 328 -7.32 6.36 -6.26
C MET A 328 -7.81 5.08 -6.93
N THR A 329 -7.13 3.99 -6.63
CA THR A 329 -7.57 2.65 -7.06
C THR A 329 -8.99 2.39 -6.57
N GLN A 330 -9.89 2.20 -7.48
CA GLN A 330 -11.23 1.69 -7.23
C GLN A 330 -11.18 0.16 -7.37
N GLU A 331 -11.64 -0.58 -6.37
CA GLU A 331 -11.66 -2.04 -6.37
C GLU A 331 -12.82 -2.57 -7.22
#